data_daf6551ce92c0378cf2bf8bbd38f4692
#
_entry.id   daf6551ce92c0378cf2bf8bbd38f4692
#
_cell.length_a   1.000
_cell.length_b   1.000
_cell.length_c   1.000
_cell.angle_alpha   90.00
_cell.angle_beta   90.00
_cell.angle_gamma   90.00
#
_symmetry.space_group_name_H-M   'P 1'
#
loop_
_entity.id
_entity.type
_entity.pdbx_description
1 polymer ?
#
loop_
_entity_poly.entity_id
_entity_poly.type
_entity_poly.pdbx_seq_one_letter_code
_entity_poly.pdbx_strand_id
1 'polypeptide(L)'
;MLKILSTIILSLATAATVAAGDRFSCLPHPILGGELSNSAATSVADIEEVLPRMRALRLNTVLVPAYWELMEPTEGNFDFTLIDRTIDVARQQQLRIVFLWFGAWKNSMSCYAPGWLKQDTKRFPRAMTADGKPLEIASCFSDNVLQADLKAFSALMKHIGQKDPQREVVVMMQIENEIGMLESARDHSPLAEKAYSEARWAQRYGTDDYADEKFMALSYARYVEHLAKAARQIHDMPLYVNAAMNSRGRRPGEYPSAGPLAHLADFWHEGAPSIDLLAPDIYDTGFKSWAAQYAMPARPQDGGKVANRLFIPESRCCENSGVRALYAFGEHQALGFSPFAIDQAAPSETASVTEAYNLIRQVYALTARQKPLTTYGLLFDGEDRERTIDDEGVTITCRHYFTLPWDPRATNGTTWPEGGAMLIRLGKYDYLLAGSGVVADFKTRDEKRYEALREGNSTKKQLGEDGFAEAGGSQQAVSSVSFKGRRLGLLSVDEVEVGPDGSMRFLRRNNGDQTHQGRHARISVGEWKLLHIRLYDY
;
A
#
# COMPACT_ATOMS: atom_id res chain seq x y z
N MET A 1 -61.88 -45.22 -19.74
CA MET A 1 -60.68 -45.23 -18.91
C MET A 1 -59.67 -44.31 -19.58
N LEU A 2 -59.71 -43.03 -19.16
CA LEU A 2 -58.81 -41.97 -19.68
C LEU A 2 -57.75 -41.72 -18.65
N LYS A 3 -56.47 -41.96 -18.97
CA LYS A 3 -55.35 -41.62 -18.15
C LYS A 3 -54.94 -40.17 -18.47
N ILE A 4 -55.08 -39.30 -17.48
CA ILE A 4 -54.57 -37.93 -17.53
C ILE A 4 -53.09 -37.98 -17.13
N LEU A 5 -52.19 -37.66 -18.05
CA LEU A 5 -50.79 -37.43 -17.79
C LEU A 5 -50.63 -35.94 -17.36
N SER A 6 -50.30 -35.72 -16.11
CA SER A 6 -49.89 -34.39 -15.63
C SER A 6 -48.42 -34.18 -15.91
N THR A 7 -48.11 -33.34 -16.87
CA THR A 7 -46.73 -32.88 -17.16
C THR A 7 -46.38 -31.75 -16.19
N ILE A 8 -45.50 -32.04 -15.26
CA ILE A 8 -44.87 -31.00 -14.39
C ILE A 8 -43.76 -30.38 -15.22
N ILE A 9 -43.96 -29.13 -15.63
CA ILE A 9 -42.91 -28.30 -16.21
C ILE A 9 -42.05 -27.78 -15.07
N LEU A 10 -40.87 -28.37 -14.89
CA LEU A 10 -39.82 -27.88 -13.99
C LEU A 10 -39.10 -26.76 -14.72
N SER A 11 -39.44 -25.52 -14.43
CA SER A 11 -38.67 -24.36 -14.90
C SER A 11 -37.33 -24.32 -14.16
N LEU A 12 -36.27 -24.81 -14.79
CA LEU A 12 -34.91 -24.51 -14.41
C LEU A 12 -34.65 -23.00 -14.64
N ALA A 13 -34.67 -22.23 -13.59
CA ALA A 13 -34.06 -20.92 -13.57
C ALA A 13 -32.55 -21.12 -13.64
N THR A 14 -31.98 -21.08 -14.83
CA THR A 14 -30.54 -20.91 -15.01
C THR A 14 -30.19 -19.52 -14.50
N ALA A 15 -29.72 -19.45 -13.26
CA ALA A 15 -28.98 -18.29 -12.81
C ALA A 15 -27.74 -18.21 -13.71
N ALA A 16 -27.77 -17.28 -14.65
CA ALA A 16 -26.59 -16.89 -15.40
C ALA A 16 -25.61 -16.33 -14.36
N THR A 17 -24.62 -17.13 -14.00
CA THR A 17 -23.39 -16.61 -13.40
C THR A 17 -22.76 -15.75 -14.48
N VAL A 18 -23.08 -14.46 -14.46
CA VAL A 18 -22.25 -13.46 -15.11
C VAL A 18 -20.87 -13.68 -14.50
N ALA A 19 -19.93 -14.16 -15.29
CA ALA A 19 -18.53 -14.20 -14.91
C ALA A 19 -18.22 -12.76 -14.46
N ALA A 20 -17.96 -12.57 -13.18
CA ALA A 20 -17.56 -11.28 -12.66
C ALA A 20 -16.29 -10.90 -13.42
N GLY A 21 -16.44 -9.98 -14.39
CA GLY A 21 -15.29 -9.42 -15.09
C GLY A 21 -14.35 -8.90 -14.01
N ASP A 22 -13.05 -9.02 -14.25
CA ASP A 22 -12.04 -8.55 -13.27
C ASP A 22 -12.42 -7.14 -12.82
N ARG A 23 -12.97 -7.02 -11.58
CA ARG A 23 -13.47 -5.74 -11.07
C ARG A 23 -12.35 -4.73 -10.88
N PHE A 24 -11.10 -5.19 -10.84
CA PHE A 24 -9.91 -4.35 -10.81
C PHE A 24 -9.55 -3.76 -12.18
N SER A 25 -10.20 -4.19 -13.26
CA SER A 25 -9.91 -3.69 -14.62
C SER A 25 -10.19 -2.20 -14.84
N CYS A 26 -11.01 -1.58 -13.98
CA CYS A 26 -11.25 -0.12 -14.01
C CYS A 26 -10.14 0.69 -13.36
N LEU A 27 -9.25 0.06 -12.58
CA LEU A 27 -8.19 0.75 -11.87
C LEU A 27 -7.08 1.19 -12.82
N PRO A 28 -6.48 2.37 -12.60
CA PRO A 28 -5.17 2.66 -13.16
C PRO A 28 -4.16 1.63 -12.70
N HIS A 29 -3.28 1.21 -13.57
CA HIS A 29 -2.22 0.30 -13.21
C HIS A 29 -0.87 0.91 -13.57
N PRO A 30 -0.10 1.34 -12.56
CA PRO A 30 -0.37 1.34 -11.11
C PRO A 30 -1.26 2.51 -10.65
N ILE A 31 -1.81 2.43 -9.42
CA ILE A 31 -2.41 3.57 -8.75
C ILE A 31 -1.29 4.43 -8.17
N LEU A 32 -1.08 5.61 -8.76
CA LEU A 32 -0.17 6.65 -8.26
C LEU A 32 -1.03 7.67 -7.51
N GLY A 33 -1.27 7.36 -6.24
CA GLY A 33 -2.28 8.02 -5.43
C GLY A 33 -1.75 9.17 -4.58
N GLY A 34 -2.68 9.90 -4.00
CA GLY A 34 -2.48 10.81 -2.89
C GLY A 34 -3.81 10.97 -2.19
N GLU A 35 -3.80 10.91 -0.86
CA GLU A 35 -4.98 11.12 -0.05
C GLU A 35 -5.06 12.58 0.40
N LEU A 36 -6.24 13.17 0.26
CA LEU A 36 -6.50 14.51 0.74
C LEU A 36 -6.62 14.53 2.27
N SER A 37 -6.26 15.66 2.87
CA SER A 37 -6.52 15.89 4.29
C SER A 37 -8.01 15.81 4.60
N ASN A 38 -8.34 15.47 5.85
CA ASN A 38 -9.71 15.14 6.27
C ASN A 38 -10.78 16.22 5.98
N SER A 39 -10.37 17.45 5.79
CA SER A 39 -11.31 18.57 5.55
C SER A 39 -11.10 19.25 4.18
N ALA A 40 -10.31 18.67 3.29
CA ALA A 40 -9.93 19.31 2.03
C ALA A 40 -11.01 19.28 0.93
N ALA A 41 -12.16 18.64 1.18
CA ALA A 41 -13.25 18.54 0.21
C ALA A 41 -14.61 18.86 0.84
N THR A 42 -14.64 19.76 1.82
CA THR A 42 -15.86 20.13 2.58
C THR A 42 -16.70 21.21 1.89
N SER A 43 -16.17 21.85 0.86
CA SER A 43 -16.88 22.81 0.03
C SER A 43 -16.57 22.63 -1.45
N VAL A 44 -17.42 23.19 -2.31
CA VAL A 44 -17.20 23.24 -3.77
C VAL A 44 -15.90 23.98 -4.08
N ALA A 45 -15.63 25.08 -3.38
CA ALA A 45 -14.43 25.87 -3.57
C ALA A 45 -13.14 25.08 -3.26
N ASP A 46 -13.14 24.30 -2.17
CA ASP A 46 -12.01 23.44 -1.82
C ASP A 46 -11.70 22.42 -2.94
N ILE A 47 -12.75 21.75 -3.44
CA ILE A 47 -12.63 20.75 -4.50
C ILE A 47 -12.04 21.37 -5.78
N GLU A 48 -12.52 22.56 -6.16
CA GLU A 48 -12.07 23.30 -7.34
C GLU A 48 -10.63 23.77 -7.22
N GLU A 49 -10.15 24.07 -6.03
CA GLU A 49 -8.77 24.46 -5.76
C GLU A 49 -7.83 23.26 -5.70
N VAL A 50 -8.21 22.22 -4.95
CA VAL A 50 -7.28 21.14 -4.58
C VAL A 50 -7.05 20.16 -5.72
N LEU A 51 -8.09 19.68 -6.42
CA LEU A 51 -7.93 18.62 -7.42
C LEU A 51 -6.99 19.00 -8.59
N PRO A 52 -7.01 20.21 -9.16
CA PRO A 52 -6.05 20.59 -10.19
C PRO A 52 -4.58 20.53 -9.71
N ARG A 53 -4.32 20.85 -8.42
CA ARG A 53 -2.98 20.75 -7.82
C ARG A 53 -2.49 19.31 -7.77
N MET A 54 -3.39 18.35 -7.50
CA MET A 54 -3.05 16.92 -7.48
C MET A 54 -2.55 16.42 -8.83
N ARG A 55 -3.13 16.92 -9.91
CA ARG A 55 -2.64 16.62 -11.27
C ARG A 55 -1.22 17.13 -11.51
N ALA A 56 -0.88 18.29 -10.98
CA ALA A 56 0.46 18.88 -11.10
C ALA A 56 1.53 18.03 -10.35
N LEU A 57 1.16 17.32 -9.28
CA LEU A 57 2.01 16.38 -8.56
C LEU A 57 2.16 15.02 -9.26
N ARG A 58 1.70 14.91 -10.51
CA ARG A 58 1.75 13.66 -11.31
C ARG A 58 0.93 12.50 -10.74
N LEU A 59 -0.06 12.77 -9.91
CA LEU A 59 -1.01 11.75 -9.48
C LEU A 59 -1.88 11.31 -10.68
N ASN A 60 -2.35 10.07 -10.64
CA ASN A 60 -3.42 9.61 -11.52
C ASN A 60 -4.71 9.29 -10.74
N THR A 61 -4.61 9.24 -9.42
CA THR A 61 -5.73 8.89 -8.53
C THR A 61 -5.66 9.77 -7.28
N VAL A 62 -6.81 10.24 -6.81
CA VAL A 62 -6.93 11.00 -5.56
C VAL A 62 -7.93 10.27 -4.66
N LEU A 63 -7.55 10.09 -3.40
CA LEU A 63 -8.42 9.56 -2.36
C LEU A 63 -9.11 10.74 -1.70
N VAL A 64 -10.45 10.77 -1.76
CA VAL A 64 -11.27 11.94 -1.38
C VAL A 64 -12.33 11.51 -0.37
N PRO A 65 -12.42 12.17 0.80
CA PRO A 65 -13.48 11.90 1.76
C PRO A 65 -14.89 12.15 1.21
N ALA A 66 -15.80 11.23 1.51
CA ALA A 66 -17.25 11.38 1.34
C ALA A 66 -17.89 11.45 2.72
N TYR A 67 -18.29 12.63 3.13
CA TYR A 67 -18.72 12.94 4.50
C TYR A 67 -20.20 12.65 4.70
N TRP A 68 -20.55 11.70 5.57
CA TRP A 68 -21.96 11.41 5.84
C TRP A 68 -22.70 12.62 6.39
N GLU A 69 -22.10 13.34 7.35
CA GLU A 69 -22.73 14.51 7.98
C GLU A 69 -23.06 15.65 7.01
N LEU A 70 -22.27 15.80 5.92
CA LEU A 70 -22.53 16.81 4.89
C LEU A 70 -23.48 16.29 3.82
N MET A 71 -23.45 14.99 3.55
CA MET A 71 -24.31 14.35 2.56
C MET A 71 -25.74 14.16 3.08
N GLU A 72 -25.94 13.92 4.39
CA GLU A 72 -27.26 13.74 5.02
C GLU A 72 -27.37 14.61 6.29
N PRO A 73 -27.34 15.94 6.17
CA PRO A 73 -27.40 16.85 7.33
C PRO A 73 -28.73 16.77 8.09
N THR A 74 -29.79 16.36 7.43
CA THR A 74 -31.07 16.04 7.98
C THR A 74 -31.47 14.62 7.56
N GLU A 75 -31.93 13.81 8.51
CA GLU A 75 -32.25 12.41 8.26
C GLU A 75 -33.19 12.23 7.05
N GLY A 76 -32.76 11.44 6.09
CA GLY A 76 -33.46 11.12 4.86
C GLY A 76 -33.35 12.16 3.74
N ASN A 77 -32.70 13.29 3.97
CA ASN A 77 -32.48 14.33 2.96
C ASN A 77 -31.04 14.35 2.53
N PHE A 78 -30.76 13.86 1.30
CA PHE A 78 -29.42 13.73 0.76
C PHE A 78 -29.04 14.90 -0.13
N ASP A 79 -27.82 15.42 0.05
CA ASP A 79 -27.15 16.38 -0.80
C ASP A 79 -25.87 15.79 -1.38
N PHE A 80 -25.84 15.60 -2.68
CA PHE A 80 -24.68 15.02 -3.40
C PHE A 80 -23.84 16.08 -4.11
N THR A 81 -24.03 17.36 -3.83
CA THR A 81 -23.33 18.47 -4.50
C THR A 81 -21.82 18.32 -4.49
N LEU A 82 -21.23 17.93 -3.33
CA LEU A 82 -19.78 17.73 -3.19
C LEU A 82 -19.31 16.50 -3.98
N ILE A 83 -20.09 15.43 -4.00
CA ILE A 83 -19.80 14.20 -4.77
C ILE A 83 -19.81 14.51 -6.26
N ASP A 84 -20.85 15.18 -6.75
CA ASP A 84 -20.98 15.59 -8.14
C ASP A 84 -19.82 16.47 -8.58
N ARG A 85 -19.47 17.47 -7.75
CA ARG A 85 -18.39 18.39 -8.09
C ARG A 85 -17.04 17.70 -8.10
N THR A 86 -16.78 16.79 -7.14
CA THR A 86 -15.57 15.97 -7.12
C THR A 86 -15.42 15.16 -8.40
N ILE A 87 -16.47 14.47 -8.84
CA ILE A 87 -16.46 13.66 -10.07
C ILE A 87 -16.23 14.55 -11.31
N ASP A 88 -16.90 15.68 -11.38
CA ASP A 88 -16.81 16.58 -12.55
C ASP A 88 -15.42 17.22 -12.68
N VAL A 89 -14.84 17.73 -11.57
CA VAL A 89 -13.49 18.31 -11.58
C VAL A 89 -12.44 17.22 -11.85
N ALA A 90 -12.57 16.04 -11.23
CA ALA A 90 -11.65 14.92 -11.48
C ALA A 90 -11.67 14.50 -12.95
N ARG A 91 -12.86 14.43 -13.59
CA ARG A 91 -12.99 14.13 -15.02
C ARG A 91 -12.28 15.18 -15.88
N GLN A 92 -12.45 16.46 -15.57
CA GLN A 92 -11.76 17.56 -16.26
C GLN A 92 -10.24 17.47 -16.11
N GLN A 93 -9.74 17.06 -14.94
CA GLN A 93 -8.32 16.92 -14.63
C GLN A 93 -7.73 15.57 -15.06
N GLN A 94 -8.54 14.66 -15.63
CA GLN A 94 -8.11 13.30 -15.98
C GLN A 94 -7.57 12.52 -14.77
N LEU A 95 -8.17 12.74 -13.60
CA LEU A 95 -7.90 12.01 -12.36
C LEU A 95 -8.94 10.93 -12.14
N ARG A 96 -8.52 9.85 -11.47
CA ARG A 96 -9.42 8.86 -10.88
C ARG A 96 -9.68 9.22 -9.42
N ILE A 97 -10.81 8.80 -8.91
CA ILE A 97 -11.22 9.02 -7.51
C ILE A 97 -11.41 7.67 -6.82
N VAL A 98 -10.88 7.58 -5.62
CA VAL A 98 -11.27 6.62 -4.61
C VAL A 98 -12.02 7.42 -3.55
N PHE A 99 -13.31 7.17 -3.38
CA PHE A 99 -14.03 7.79 -2.27
C PHE A 99 -13.78 7.04 -0.97
N LEU A 100 -13.59 7.79 0.10
CA LEU A 100 -13.44 7.32 1.46
C LEU A 100 -14.75 7.58 2.18
N TRP A 101 -15.52 6.53 2.47
CA TRP A 101 -16.77 6.68 3.21
C TRP A 101 -16.47 7.02 4.66
N PHE A 102 -16.56 8.30 5.02
CA PHE A 102 -16.54 8.76 6.41
C PHE A 102 -17.95 8.65 6.96
N GLY A 103 -18.33 7.41 7.31
CA GLY A 103 -19.66 7.01 7.76
C GLY A 103 -19.78 7.02 9.28
N ALA A 104 -20.06 5.85 9.84
CA ALA A 104 -20.20 5.69 11.28
C ALA A 104 -18.86 5.75 12.02
N TRP A 105 -17.73 5.48 11.34
CA TRP A 105 -16.37 5.55 11.94
C TRP A 105 -15.39 6.33 11.08
N LYS A 106 -14.58 7.15 11.76
CA LYS A 106 -13.34 7.76 11.28
C LYS A 106 -12.35 7.81 12.43
N ASN A 107 -11.16 7.23 12.26
CA ASN A 107 -10.14 7.12 13.30
C ASN A 107 -10.69 6.54 14.62
N SER A 108 -11.45 5.47 14.52
CA SER A 108 -12.14 4.80 15.65
C SER A 108 -13.16 5.68 16.40
N MET A 109 -13.64 6.77 15.80
CA MET A 109 -14.61 7.67 16.39
C MET A 109 -15.77 7.92 15.42
N SER A 110 -16.96 8.25 15.94
CA SER A 110 -18.14 8.59 15.11
C SER A 110 -18.21 10.08 14.78
N CYS A 111 -17.05 10.71 14.51
CA CYS A 111 -16.95 12.17 14.37
C CYS A 111 -17.65 12.72 13.11
N TYR A 112 -17.72 11.95 12.03
CA TYR A 112 -18.41 12.33 10.78
C TYR A 112 -19.82 11.75 10.62
N ALA A 113 -20.31 11.03 11.63
CA ALA A 113 -21.71 10.66 11.67
C ALA A 113 -22.59 11.92 11.82
N PRO A 114 -23.78 11.99 11.21
CA PRO A 114 -24.63 13.18 11.25
C PRO A 114 -25.05 13.59 12.67
N GLY A 115 -25.30 14.88 12.85
CA GLY A 115 -25.73 15.44 14.15
C GLY A 115 -26.97 14.80 14.70
N TRP A 116 -27.95 14.45 13.85
CA TRP A 116 -29.17 13.77 14.26
C TRP A 116 -28.92 12.36 14.83
N LEU A 117 -27.91 11.65 14.34
CA LEU A 117 -27.49 10.35 14.89
C LEU A 117 -26.73 10.54 16.21
N LYS A 118 -25.76 11.45 16.25
CA LYS A 118 -24.96 11.71 17.45
C LYS A 118 -25.77 12.16 18.67
N GLN A 119 -26.83 12.90 18.46
CA GLN A 119 -27.66 13.47 19.54
C GLN A 119 -28.71 12.50 20.09
N ASP A 120 -29.17 11.53 19.33
CA ASP A 120 -30.16 10.54 19.77
C ASP A 120 -29.50 9.24 20.23
N THR A 121 -28.82 9.28 21.36
CA THR A 121 -28.13 8.12 21.95
C THR A 121 -29.03 7.00 22.43
N LYS A 122 -30.35 7.23 22.51
CA LYS A 122 -31.34 6.17 22.81
C LYS A 122 -31.62 5.32 21.58
N ARG A 123 -31.77 5.96 20.44
CA ARG A 123 -31.98 5.28 19.15
C ARG A 123 -30.66 4.73 18.59
N PHE A 124 -29.58 5.46 18.79
CA PHE A 124 -28.23 5.13 18.30
C PHE A 124 -27.26 5.01 19.47
N PRO A 125 -27.27 3.86 20.17
CA PRO A 125 -26.46 3.67 21.36
C PRO A 125 -24.97 3.72 21.07
N ARG A 126 -24.22 4.22 22.06
CA ARG A 126 -22.76 4.28 22.03
C ARG A 126 -22.15 2.97 22.50
N ALA A 127 -20.96 2.67 21.99
CA ALA A 127 -20.08 1.68 22.58
C ALA A 127 -19.67 2.12 24.00
N MET A 128 -19.36 1.17 24.86
CA MET A 128 -19.03 1.39 26.27
C MET A 128 -17.75 0.66 26.66
N THR A 129 -17.02 1.23 27.60
CA THR A 129 -15.96 0.53 28.32
C THR A 129 -16.52 -0.44 29.35
N ALA A 130 -15.70 -1.33 29.89
CA ALA A 130 -16.11 -2.32 30.89
C ALA A 130 -16.65 -1.71 32.21
N ASP A 131 -16.20 -0.51 32.57
CA ASP A 131 -16.72 0.26 33.72
C ASP A 131 -17.94 1.11 33.40
N GLY A 132 -18.51 0.97 32.18
CA GLY A 132 -19.76 1.62 31.77
C GLY A 132 -19.62 3.06 31.26
N LYS A 133 -18.41 3.52 30.94
CA LYS A 133 -18.17 4.82 30.32
C LYS A 133 -18.61 4.79 28.85
N PRO A 134 -19.56 5.64 28.40
CA PRO A 134 -19.89 5.73 26.98
C PRO A 134 -18.76 6.39 26.19
N LEU A 135 -18.50 5.86 25.00
CA LEU A 135 -17.45 6.33 24.07
C LEU A 135 -18.04 7.18 22.94
N GLU A 136 -17.20 7.99 22.29
CA GLU A 136 -17.59 8.71 21.06
C GLU A 136 -17.58 7.77 19.84
N ILE A 137 -18.16 6.59 20.03
CA ILE A 137 -18.21 5.49 19.06
C ILE A 137 -19.64 4.96 19.02
N ALA A 138 -20.28 4.97 17.87
CA ALA A 138 -21.56 4.30 17.68
C ALA A 138 -21.35 2.78 17.81
N SER A 139 -22.26 2.10 18.52
CA SER A 139 -22.15 0.65 18.70
C SER A 139 -22.49 -0.09 17.40
N CYS A 140 -21.56 -0.92 16.90
CA CYS A 140 -21.82 -1.75 15.73
C CYS A 140 -22.84 -2.88 15.98
N PHE A 141 -23.25 -3.09 17.24
CA PHE A 141 -24.31 -4.03 17.62
C PHE A 141 -25.72 -3.41 17.55
N SER A 142 -25.83 -2.14 17.16
CA SER A 142 -27.11 -1.46 17.01
C SER A 142 -27.64 -1.59 15.58
N ASP A 143 -28.77 -2.28 15.42
CA ASP A 143 -29.46 -2.34 14.14
C ASP A 143 -29.84 -0.95 13.62
N ASN A 144 -30.16 0.00 14.50
CA ASN A 144 -30.50 1.37 14.08
C ASN A 144 -29.30 2.09 13.47
N VAL A 145 -28.09 1.93 14.04
CA VAL A 145 -26.86 2.49 13.47
C VAL A 145 -26.60 1.85 12.12
N LEU A 146 -26.65 0.52 12.05
CA LEU A 146 -26.43 -0.22 10.80
C LEU A 146 -27.40 0.21 9.69
N GLN A 147 -28.70 0.29 9.99
CA GLN A 147 -29.70 0.64 8.98
C GLN A 147 -29.59 2.10 8.51
N ALA A 148 -29.21 3.01 9.39
CA ALA A 148 -28.99 4.41 9.02
C ALA A 148 -27.77 4.56 8.09
N ASP A 149 -26.65 3.97 8.47
CA ASP A 149 -25.43 3.99 7.67
C ASP A 149 -25.61 3.26 6.32
N LEU A 150 -26.17 2.06 6.34
CA LEU A 150 -26.48 1.28 5.13
C LEU A 150 -27.36 2.05 4.15
N LYS A 151 -28.36 2.80 4.66
CA LYS A 151 -29.24 3.64 3.84
C LYS A 151 -28.44 4.77 3.18
N ALA A 152 -27.61 5.46 3.96
CA ALA A 152 -26.82 6.59 3.47
C ALA A 152 -25.75 6.12 2.46
N PHE A 153 -25.01 5.07 2.80
CA PHE A 153 -24.02 4.48 1.91
C PHE A 153 -24.66 3.94 0.61
N SER A 154 -25.82 3.28 0.70
CA SER A 154 -26.55 2.81 -0.49
C SER A 154 -27.01 3.97 -1.37
N ALA A 155 -27.43 5.10 -0.77
CA ALA A 155 -27.79 6.29 -1.53
C ALA A 155 -26.59 6.88 -2.27
N LEU A 156 -25.41 6.94 -1.62
CA LEU A 156 -24.16 7.36 -2.24
C LEU A 156 -23.78 6.43 -3.40
N MET A 157 -23.78 5.11 -3.20
CA MET A 157 -23.43 4.15 -4.23
C MET A 157 -24.37 4.21 -5.44
N LYS A 158 -25.66 4.39 -5.20
CA LYS A 158 -26.66 4.59 -6.26
C LYS A 158 -26.39 5.87 -7.04
N HIS A 159 -26.10 6.96 -6.35
CA HIS A 159 -25.80 8.25 -6.97
C HIS A 159 -24.55 8.19 -7.84
N ILE A 160 -23.46 7.61 -7.31
CA ILE A 160 -22.20 7.39 -8.08
C ILE A 160 -22.48 6.54 -9.31
N GLY A 161 -23.25 5.43 -9.18
CA GLY A 161 -23.61 4.58 -10.30
C GLY A 161 -24.42 5.27 -11.39
N GLN A 162 -25.18 6.32 -11.05
CA GLN A 162 -25.89 7.17 -12.02
C GLN A 162 -24.96 8.20 -12.66
N LYS A 163 -24.05 8.80 -11.89
CA LYS A 163 -23.15 9.88 -12.34
C LYS A 163 -21.96 9.36 -13.13
N ASP A 164 -21.44 8.17 -12.77
CA ASP A 164 -20.27 7.53 -13.40
C ASP A 164 -20.50 6.02 -13.65
N PRO A 165 -21.48 5.64 -14.48
CA PRO A 165 -21.90 4.25 -14.64
C PRO A 165 -20.81 3.33 -15.21
N GLN A 166 -19.84 3.88 -15.93
CA GLN A 166 -18.72 3.15 -16.52
C GLN A 166 -17.48 3.09 -15.62
N ARG A 167 -17.55 3.70 -14.43
CA ARG A 167 -16.39 3.80 -13.51
C ARG A 167 -15.16 4.45 -14.16
N GLU A 168 -15.41 5.48 -14.96
CA GLU A 168 -14.34 6.22 -15.63
C GLU A 168 -13.60 7.17 -14.70
N VAL A 169 -14.27 7.59 -13.62
CA VAL A 169 -13.73 8.50 -12.62
C VAL A 169 -13.65 7.82 -11.26
N VAL A 170 -14.77 7.30 -10.74
CA VAL A 170 -14.79 6.64 -9.44
C VAL A 170 -14.44 5.16 -9.62
N VAL A 171 -13.26 4.78 -9.18
CA VAL A 171 -12.69 3.46 -9.50
C VAL A 171 -12.63 2.50 -8.31
N MET A 172 -12.78 3.00 -7.07
CA MET A 172 -12.74 2.20 -5.84
C MET A 172 -13.46 2.94 -4.72
N MET A 173 -13.93 2.22 -3.72
CA MET A 173 -14.56 2.75 -2.53
C MET A 173 -13.91 2.16 -1.28
N GLN A 174 -13.54 3.01 -0.32
CA GLN A 174 -13.24 2.61 1.04
C GLN A 174 -14.53 2.60 1.86
N ILE A 175 -14.75 1.53 2.62
CA ILE A 175 -15.88 1.43 3.53
C ILE A 175 -15.40 1.72 4.94
N GLU A 176 -15.94 2.77 5.54
CA GLU A 176 -15.48 3.38 6.78
C GLU A 176 -14.01 3.83 6.69
N ASN A 177 -13.50 4.49 7.71
CA ASN A 177 -12.09 4.83 7.78
C ASN A 177 -11.53 4.49 9.15
N GLU A 178 -10.48 3.65 9.14
CA GLU A 178 -9.80 3.22 10.36
C GLU A 178 -10.78 2.80 11.46
N ILE A 179 -11.77 1.97 11.06
CA ILE A 179 -12.74 1.41 11.99
C ILE A 179 -12.02 0.64 13.10
N GLY A 180 -12.36 0.91 14.36
CA GLY A 180 -11.67 0.30 15.48
C GLY A 180 -12.28 0.69 16.83
N MET A 181 -11.77 0.08 17.90
CA MET A 181 -12.09 0.42 19.30
C MET A 181 -10.90 1.14 19.97
N LEU A 182 -11.19 2.21 20.67
CA LEU A 182 -10.25 2.91 21.54
C LEU A 182 -10.83 3.04 22.94
N GLU A 183 -9.95 3.08 23.92
CA GLU A 183 -10.17 3.01 25.36
C GLU A 183 -10.70 1.63 25.85
N SER A 184 -10.93 0.67 24.93
CA SER A 184 -11.35 -0.68 25.26
C SER A 184 -11.04 -1.64 24.10
N ALA A 185 -10.78 -2.90 24.39
CA ALA A 185 -10.56 -3.94 23.37
C ALA A 185 -11.85 -4.33 22.65
N ARG A 186 -13.00 -4.18 23.32
CA ARG A 186 -14.33 -4.38 22.74
C ARG A 186 -15.37 -3.43 23.33
N ASP A 187 -16.54 -3.38 22.70
CA ASP A 187 -17.73 -2.74 23.22
C ASP A 187 -18.32 -3.60 24.36
N HIS A 188 -18.63 -2.94 25.48
CA HIS A 188 -19.30 -3.52 26.66
C HIS A 188 -20.74 -2.97 26.86
N SER A 189 -21.32 -2.37 25.83
CA SER A 189 -22.74 -1.97 25.86
C SER A 189 -23.64 -3.20 26.06
N PRO A 190 -24.88 -3.02 26.55
CA PRO A 190 -25.81 -4.14 26.74
C PRO A 190 -26.03 -4.99 25.49
N LEU A 191 -26.02 -4.37 24.31
CA LEU A 191 -26.15 -5.09 23.03
C LEU A 191 -24.91 -5.94 22.74
N ALA A 192 -23.73 -5.38 22.98
CA ALA A 192 -22.46 -6.09 22.79
C ALA A 192 -22.31 -7.26 23.77
N GLU A 193 -22.66 -7.07 25.06
CA GLU A 193 -22.61 -8.14 26.07
C GLU A 193 -23.57 -9.28 25.72
N LYS A 194 -24.76 -8.96 25.23
CA LYS A 194 -25.69 -9.97 24.73
C LYS A 194 -25.08 -10.78 23.60
N ALA A 195 -24.55 -10.11 22.56
CA ALA A 195 -23.93 -10.77 21.41
C ALA A 195 -22.70 -11.61 21.80
N TYR A 196 -21.87 -11.11 22.72
CA TYR A 196 -20.71 -11.83 23.25
C TYR A 196 -21.10 -13.13 23.96
N SER A 197 -22.14 -13.05 24.80
CA SER A 197 -22.68 -14.20 25.53
C SER A 197 -23.32 -15.23 24.59
N GLU A 198 -24.13 -14.79 23.64
CA GLU A 198 -24.80 -15.65 22.65
C GLU A 198 -23.78 -16.37 21.75
N ALA A 199 -22.68 -15.70 21.38
CA ALA A 199 -21.59 -16.29 20.63
C ALA A 199 -20.75 -17.30 21.44
N ARG A 200 -20.96 -17.38 22.76
CA ARG A 200 -20.13 -18.19 23.69
C ARG A 200 -18.64 -17.93 23.49
N TRP A 201 -18.29 -16.66 23.23
CA TRP A 201 -16.96 -16.28 22.78
C TRP A 201 -15.86 -16.63 23.77
N ALA A 202 -16.09 -16.31 25.06
CA ALA A 202 -15.16 -16.62 26.13
C ALA A 202 -14.79 -18.11 26.24
N GLN A 203 -15.73 -18.99 25.91
CA GLN A 203 -15.49 -20.44 25.92
C GLN A 203 -14.59 -20.89 24.77
N ARG A 204 -14.60 -20.18 23.68
CA ARG A 204 -13.85 -20.52 22.46
C ARG A 204 -12.48 -19.87 22.40
N TYR A 205 -12.35 -18.64 22.85
CA TYR A 205 -11.14 -17.83 22.65
C TYR A 205 -10.52 -17.29 23.95
N GLY A 206 -11.16 -17.45 25.12
CA GLY A 206 -10.72 -16.88 26.40
C GLY A 206 -11.37 -15.53 26.69
N THR A 207 -10.82 -14.85 27.70
CA THR A 207 -11.38 -13.60 28.26
C THR A 207 -10.34 -12.49 28.39
N ASP A 208 -9.20 -12.63 27.70
CA ASP A 208 -8.19 -11.58 27.66
C ASP A 208 -8.50 -10.53 26.59
N ASP A 209 -7.78 -9.42 26.62
CA ASP A 209 -7.98 -8.31 25.68
C ASP A 209 -7.82 -8.75 24.21
N TYR A 210 -6.99 -9.74 23.92
CA TYR A 210 -6.81 -10.26 22.56
C TYR A 210 -8.00 -11.11 22.09
N ALA A 211 -8.66 -11.84 23.01
CA ALA A 211 -9.91 -12.54 22.70
C ALA A 211 -11.04 -11.54 22.45
N ASP A 212 -11.10 -10.48 23.24
CA ASP A 212 -12.05 -9.39 23.10
C ASP A 212 -11.85 -8.61 21.78
N GLU A 213 -10.60 -8.34 21.40
CA GLU A 213 -10.27 -7.73 20.12
C GLU A 213 -10.72 -8.57 18.92
N LYS A 214 -10.51 -9.89 18.95
CA LYS A 214 -10.98 -10.81 17.90
C LYS A 214 -12.51 -10.81 17.76
N PHE A 215 -13.23 -10.78 18.91
CA PHE A 215 -14.68 -10.67 18.91
C PHE A 215 -15.14 -9.39 18.21
N MET A 216 -14.50 -8.29 18.56
CA MET A 216 -14.85 -6.99 18.01
C MET A 216 -14.48 -6.91 16.52
N ALA A 217 -13.34 -7.48 16.11
CA ALA A 217 -12.94 -7.52 14.70
C ALA A 217 -13.93 -8.28 13.83
N LEU A 218 -14.41 -9.45 14.28
CA LEU A 218 -15.44 -10.20 13.58
C LEU A 218 -16.78 -9.43 13.54
N SER A 219 -17.09 -8.68 14.58
CA SER A 219 -18.32 -7.88 14.67
C SER A 219 -18.27 -6.68 13.71
N TYR A 220 -17.17 -5.95 13.67
CA TYR A 220 -16.95 -4.88 12.70
C TYR A 220 -16.93 -5.40 11.26
N ALA A 221 -16.25 -6.50 11.01
CA ALA A 221 -16.24 -7.11 9.69
C ALA A 221 -17.66 -7.46 9.21
N ARG A 222 -18.51 -8.03 10.07
CA ARG A 222 -19.90 -8.34 9.75
C ARG A 222 -20.74 -7.09 9.49
N TYR A 223 -20.51 -6.01 10.24
CA TYR A 223 -21.14 -4.72 9.98
C TYR A 223 -20.76 -4.21 8.59
N VAL A 224 -19.47 -4.16 8.28
CA VAL A 224 -18.95 -3.73 6.98
C VAL A 224 -19.47 -4.61 5.84
N GLU A 225 -19.65 -5.91 6.06
CA GLU A 225 -20.20 -6.82 5.05
C GLU A 225 -21.61 -6.41 4.59
N HIS A 226 -22.44 -5.83 5.46
CA HIS A 226 -23.76 -5.33 5.05
C HIS A 226 -23.63 -4.19 4.03
N LEU A 227 -22.72 -3.24 4.26
CA LEU A 227 -22.44 -2.14 3.34
C LEU A 227 -21.81 -2.66 2.05
N ALA A 228 -20.83 -3.56 2.17
CA ALA A 228 -20.15 -4.15 1.02
C ALA A 228 -21.11 -4.92 0.10
N LYS A 229 -22.02 -5.73 0.66
CA LYS A 229 -23.05 -6.42 -0.12
C LYS A 229 -23.97 -5.46 -0.85
N ALA A 230 -24.39 -4.39 -0.21
CA ALA A 230 -25.22 -3.37 -0.85
C ALA A 230 -24.47 -2.71 -2.02
N ALA A 231 -23.21 -2.34 -1.82
CA ALA A 231 -22.37 -1.80 -2.91
C ALA A 231 -22.28 -2.76 -4.10
N ARG A 232 -22.04 -4.06 -3.83
CA ARG A 232 -21.98 -5.10 -4.88
C ARG A 232 -23.25 -5.17 -5.71
N GLN A 233 -24.39 -4.98 -5.09
CA GLN A 233 -25.71 -5.06 -5.76
C GLN A 233 -26.08 -3.78 -6.51
N ILE A 234 -25.62 -2.62 -6.01
CA ILE A 234 -26.01 -1.31 -6.54
C ILE A 234 -25.06 -0.87 -7.65
N HIS A 235 -23.74 -0.89 -7.37
CA HIS A 235 -22.71 -0.46 -8.31
C HIS A 235 -21.39 -1.18 -7.98
N ASP A 236 -21.15 -2.32 -8.61
CA ASP A 236 -20.01 -3.20 -8.31
C ASP A 236 -18.69 -2.54 -8.70
N MET A 237 -17.82 -2.32 -7.73
CA MET A 237 -16.46 -1.79 -7.89
C MET A 237 -15.54 -2.38 -6.82
N PRO A 238 -14.19 -2.26 -6.95
CA PRO A 238 -13.28 -2.63 -5.87
C PRO A 238 -13.63 -1.95 -4.55
N LEU A 239 -13.63 -2.74 -3.46
CA LEU A 239 -13.93 -2.28 -2.10
C LEU A 239 -12.77 -2.64 -1.17
N TYR A 240 -12.40 -1.73 -0.29
CA TYR A 240 -11.40 -1.99 0.73
C TYR A 240 -11.77 -1.37 2.07
N VAL A 241 -11.07 -1.83 3.10
CA VAL A 241 -11.04 -1.25 4.44
C VAL A 241 -9.60 -0.98 4.83
N ASN A 242 -9.36 0.09 5.60
CA ASN A 242 -8.04 0.47 6.06
C ASN A 242 -7.89 0.36 7.58
N ALA A 243 -6.66 0.15 8.02
CA ALA A 243 -6.31 -0.02 9.42
C ALA A 243 -5.36 1.07 9.90
N ALA A 244 -5.76 1.79 10.95
CA ALA A 244 -4.79 2.42 11.83
C ALA A 244 -3.95 1.32 12.50
N MET A 245 -2.63 1.39 12.32
CA MET A 245 -1.74 0.30 12.71
C MET A 245 -1.65 0.17 14.24
N ASN A 246 -1.45 -1.06 14.71
CA ASN A 246 -1.23 -1.31 16.12
C ASN A 246 0.18 -0.87 16.56
N SER A 247 0.26 0.02 17.53
CA SER A 247 1.53 0.52 18.06
C SER A 247 2.27 -0.58 18.83
N ARG A 248 3.59 -0.68 18.61
CA ARG A 248 4.44 -1.68 19.28
C ARG A 248 4.38 -1.55 20.81
N GLY A 249 4.26 -2.68 21.50
CA GLY A 249 4.24 -2.76 22.96
C GLY A 249 2.92 -2.32 23.62
N ARG A 250 1.90 -1.98 22.83
CA ARG A 250 0.56 -1.68 23.33
C ARG A 250 -0.36 -2.89 23.27
N ARG A 251 -1.37 -2.89 24.13
CA ARG A 251 -2.42 -3.93 24.19
C ARG A 251 -3.68 -3.46 23.47
N PRO A 252 -4.57 -4.38 23.07
CA PRO A 252 -5.88 -4.01 22.57
C PRO A 252 -6.63 -3.06 23.52
N GLY A 253 -7.21 -2.00 22.94
CA GLY A 253 -7.80 -0.87 23.66
C GLY A 253 -6.86 0.32 23.87
N GLU A 254 -5.55 0.12 23.75
CA GLU A 254 -4.54 1.19 23.81
C GLU A 254 -4.15 1.73 22.42
N TYR A 255 -4.61 1.07 21.38
CA TYR A 255 -4.52 1.48 19.96
C TYR A 255 -5.89 1.28 19.31
N PRO A 256 -6.15 1.80 18.09
CA PRO A 256 -7.36 1.49 17.33
C PRO A 256 -7.48 -0.01 17.05
N SER A 257 -8.12 -0.72 18.00
CA SER A 257 -8.17 -2.19 18.05
C SER A 257 -9.29 -2.73 17.19
N ALA A 258 -9.19 -3.99 16.79
CA ALA A 258 -10.22 -4.70 16.04
C ALA A 258 -10.45 -4.20 14.60
N GLY A 259 -9.72 -3.19 14.12
CA GLY A 259 -9.68 -2.83 12.71
C GLY A 259 -9.13 -3.95 11.83
N PRO A 260 -9.01 -3.76 10.51
CA PRO A 260 -8.48 -4.76 9.58
C PRO A 260 -6.96 -4.94 9.72
N LEU A 261 -6.50 -5.16 10.95
CA LEU A 261 -5.10 -5.39 11.30
C LEU A 261 -4.61 -6.75 10.77
N ALA A 262 -3.34 -6.84 10.42
CA ALA A 262 -2.78 -8.04 9.80
C ALA A 262 -2.98 -9.31 10.65
N HIS A 263 -2.88 -9.21 11.99
CA HIS A 263 -3.11 -10.35 12.90
C HIS A 263 -4.59 -10.73 13.05
N LEU A 264 -5.51 -9.90 12.57
CA LEU A 264 -6.95 -10.11 12.58
C LEU A 264 -7.52 -10.42 11.19
N ALA A 265 -6.66 -10.55 10.18
CA ALA A 265 -7.07 -10.73 8.79
C ALA A 265 -8.03 -11.91 8.59
N ASP A 266 -7.82 -13.03 9.30
CA ASP A 266 -8.71 -14.19 9.19
C ASP A 266 -10.13 -13.88 9.65
N PHE A 267 -10.31 -13.09 10.73
CA PHE A 267 -11.61 -12.65 11.22
C PHE A 267 -12.28 -11.67 10.26
N TRP A 268 -11.51 -10.78 9.65
CA TRP A 268 -12.00 -9.86 8.64
C TRP A 268 -12.43 -10.57 7.37
N HIS A 269 -11.66 -11.54 6.88
CA HIS A 269 -12.05 -12.35 5.72
C HIS A 269 -13.27 -13.24 6.00
N GLU A 270 -13.41 -13.77 7.25
CA GLU A 270 -14.59 -14.52 7.66
C GLU A 270 -15.83 -13.62 7.71
N GLY A 271 -15.70 -12.44 8.32
CA GLY A 271 -16.81 -11.53 8.57
C GLY A 271 -17.25 -10.70 7.37
N ALA A 272 -16.31 -10.32 6.49
CA ALA A 272 -16.54 -9.43 5.36
C ALA A 272 -16.00 -9.99 4.03
N PRO A 273 -16.52 -11.15 3.56
CA PRO A 273 -16.04 -11.79 2.33
C PRO A 273 -16.30 -10.96 1.06
N SER A 274 -17.13 -9.92 1.12
CA SER A 274 -17.37 -9.01 -0.01
C SER A 274 -16.33 -7.89 -0.13
N ILE A 275 -15.42 -7.73 0.85
CA ILE A 275 -14.29 -6.81 0.77
C ILE A 275 -13.18 -7.45 -0.06
N ASP A 276 -12.55 -6.67 -0.95
CA ASP A 276 -11.48 -7.14 -1.80
C ASP A 276 -10.09 -7.01 -1.18
N LEU A 277 -9.87 -5.96 -0.37
CA LEU A 277 -8.55 -5.64 0.19
C LEU A 277 -8.65 -5.19 1.65
N LEU A 278 -7.68 -5.64 2.45
CA LEU A 278 -7.33 -5.07 3.74
C LEU A 278 -6.09 -4.20 3.52
N ALA A 279 -6.13 -2.94 3.90
CA ALA A 279 -5.11 -1.95 3.56
C ALA A 279 -4.47 -1.33 4.80
N PRO A 280 -3.12 -1.15 4.85
CA PRO A 280 -2.45 -0.55 5.99
C PRO A 280 -2.25 0.96 5.80
N ASP A 281 -2.43 1.72 6.88
CA ASP A 281 -2.06 3.14 6.96
C ASP A 281 -0.70 3.24 7.66
N ILE A 282 0.38 3.34 6.86
CA ILE A 282 1.73 3.17 7.37
C ILE A 282 2.37 4.50 7.76
N TYR A 283 2.28 4.85 9.04
CA TYR A 283 2.92 6.03 9.62
C TYR A 283 4.15 5.71 10.47
N ASP A 284 4.22 4.48 10.98
CA ASP A 284 5.26 4.02 11.88
C ASP A 284 6.58 3.69 11.15
N THR A 285 7.66 3.58 11.93
CA THR A 285 8.92 3.01 11.48
C THR A 285 8.75 1.52 11.11
N GLY A 286 9.65 0.98 10.30
CA GLY A 286 9.56 -0.42 9.86
C GLY A 286 8.63 -0.63 8.68
N PHE A 287 8.57 0.34 7.77
CA PHE A 287 7.76 0.32 6.55
C PHE A 287 7.79 -1.03 5.82
N LYS A 288 8.98 -1.64 5.64
CA LYS A 288 9.13 -2.95 4.97
C LYS A 288 8.35 -4.07 5.67
N SER A 289 8.43 -4.11 6.99
CA SER A 289 7.74 -5.13 7.78
C SER A 289 6.22 -4.98 7.70
N TRP A 290 5.71 -3.75 7.76
CA TRP A 290 4.28 -3.49 7.65
C TRP A 290 3.76 -3.81 6.25
N ALA A 291 4.43 -3.35 5.20
CA ALA A 291 4.06 -3.66 3.83
C ALA A 291 4.01 -5.17 3.57
N ALA A 292 5.00 -5.92 4.06
CA ALA A 292 5.05 -7.38 3.92
C ALA A 292 3.90 -8.10 4.61
N GLN A 293 3.39 -7.60 5.75
CA GLN A 293 2.27 -8.21 6.46
C GLN A 293 0.96 -8.12 5.69
N TYR A 294 0.78 -7.11 4.84
CA TYR A 294 -0.43 -6.93 4.03
C TYR A 294 -0.28 -7.43 2.59
N ALA A 295 0.93 -7.73 2.14
CA ALA A 295 1.18 -8.42 0.88
C ALA A 295 1.02 -9.94 1.07
N MET A 296 -0.22 -10.40 1.33
CA MET A 296 -0.49 -11.79 1.68
C MET A 296 -0.70 -12.62 0.41
N PRO A 297 0.18 -13.60 0.11
CA PRO A 297 -0.09 -14.55 -0.97
C PRO A 297 -1.25 -15.47 -0.63
N ALA A 298 -1.95 -15.97 -1.65
CA ALA A 298 -2.94 -17.02 -1.47
C ALA A 298 -2.29 -18.25 -0.80
N ARG A 299 -2.87 -18.72 0.30
CA ARG A 299 -2.36 -19.88 1.06
C ARG A 299 -3.09 -21.15 0.62
N PRO A 300 -2.40 -22.19 0.15
CA PRO A 300 -3.04 -23.46 -0.23
C PRO A 300 -3.85 -24.12 0.89
N GLN A 301 -3.39 -23.97 2.16
CA GLN A 301 -4.07 -24.51 3.34
C GLN A 301 -5.43 -23.86 3.63
N ASP A 302 -5.66 -22.66 3.13
CA ASP A 302 -6.90 -21.91 3.34
C ASP A 302 -7.91 -22.16 2.20
N GLY A 303 -7.70 -23.21 1.41
CA GLY A 303 -8.53 -23.54 0.25
C GLY A 303 -8.39 -22.56 -0.92
N GLY A 304 -7.26 -21.84 -1.01
CA GLY A 304 -7.03 -20.81 -2.01
C GLY A 304 -7.72 -19.49 -1.70
N LYS A 305 -8.20 -19.31 -0.46
CA LYS A 305 -8.86 -18.08 -0.04
C LYS A 305 -7.88 -16.92 -0.01
N VAL A 306 -8.25 -15.94 -0.74
CA VAL A 306 -7.93 -14.52 -0.72
C VAL A 306 -6.47 -14.16 -0.53
N ALA A 307 -5.76 -14.07 -1.66
CA ALA A 307 -4.55 -13.26 -1.71
C ALA A 307 -4.94 -11.80 -1.42
N ASN A 308 -4.35 -11.18 -0.41
CA ASN A 308 -4.45 -9.74 -0.22
C ASN A 308 -3.37 -9.06 -1.03
N ARG A 309 -3.75 -8.27 -2.04
CA ARG A 309 -2.82 -7.44 -2.80
C ARG A 309 -2.51 -6.19 -1.98
N LEU A 310 -1.23 -5.83 -1.89
CA LEU A 310 -0.85 -4.63 -1.15
C LEU A 310 -1.40 -3.37 -1.84
N PHE A 311 -2.21 -2.62 -1.11
CA PHE A 311 -2.60 -1.25 -1.41
C PHE A 311 -2.32 -0.41 -0.17
N ILE A 312 -1.56 0.66 -0.31
CA ILE A 312 -1.22 1.57 0.80
C ILE A 312 -2.00 2.87 0.56
N PRO A 313 -3.21 2.99 1.16
CA PRO A 313 -4.05 4.18 0.97
C PRO A 313 -3.50 5.38 1.71
N GLU A 314 -2.87 5.14 2.87
CA GLU A 314 -2.29 6.20 3.68
C GLU A 314 -0.84 5.89 4.07
N SER A 315 0.00 6.88 3.98
CA SER A 315 1.35 6.88 4.56
C SER A 315 1.76 8.32 4.87
N ARG A 316 2.76 8.48 5.74
CA ARG A 316 3.32 9.81 5.99
C ARG A 316 3.80 10.44 4.69
N CYS A 317 3.31 11.65 4.36
CA CYS A 317 3.87 12.45 3.29
C CYS A 317 5.17 13.09 3.79
N CYS A 318 6.30 12.69 3.23
CA CYS A 318 7.62 13.16 3.63
C CYS A 318 8.64 12.95 2.52
N GLU A 319 9.86 13.41 2.72
CA GLU A 319 10.96 13.31 1.76
C GLU A 319 11.29 11.86 1.34
N ASN A 320 10.96 10.86 2.19
CA ASN A 320 11.18 9.44 1.91
C ASN A 320 10.03 8.76 1.16
N SER A 321 8.89 9.44 0.95
CA SER A 321 7.69 8.83 0.33
C SER A 321 7.96 8.23 -1.05
N GLY A 322 8.81 8.87 -1.83
CA GLY A 322 9.15 8.39 -3.19
C GLY A 322 9.90 7.06 -3.18
N VAL A 323 10.91 6.90 -2.34
CA VAL A 323 11.69 5.65 -2.26
C VAL A 323 10.86 4.51 -1.65
N ARG A 324 9.95 4.81 -0.73
CA ARG A 324 8.99 3.85 -0.16
C ARG A 324 7.99 3.38 -1.21
N ALA A 325 7.51 4.27 -2.08
CA ALA A 325 6.67 3.90 -3.21
C ALA A 325 7.42 2.95 -4.16
N LEU A 326 8.66 3.27 -4.56
CA LEU A 326 9.49 2.39 -5.40
C LEU A 326 9.66 0.99 -4.78
N TYR A 327 9.90 0.93 -3.45
CA TYR A 327 9.98 -0.34 -2.74
C TYR A 327 8.66 -1.13 -2.81
N ALA A 328 7.53 -0.49 -2.50
CA ALA A 328 6.23 -1.14 -2.49
C ALA A 328 5.87 -1.72 -3.86
N PHE A 329 6.10 -0.97 -4.94
CA PHE A 329 5.86 -1.45 -6.31
C PHE A 329 6.87 -2.51 -6.75
N GLY A 330 8.15 -2.36 -6.40
CA GLY A 330 9.21 -3.29 -6.79
C GLY A 330 9.16 -4.62 -6.05
N GLU A 331 8.96 -4.60 -4.73
CA GLU A 331 8.98 -5.80 -3.89
C GLU A 331 7.65 -6.55 -3.88
N HIS A 332 6.56 -5.81 -3.73
CA HIS A 332 5.25 -6.40 -3.51
C HIS A 332 4.31 -6.28 -4.71
N GLN A 333 4.75 -5.64 -5.81
CA GLN A 333 3.89 -5.32 -6.94
C GLN A 333 2.58 -4.66 -6.47
N ALA A 334 2.74 -3.68 -5.55
CA ALA A 334 1.62 -3.01 -4.91
C ALA A 334 0.60 -2.51 -5.95
N LEU A 335 -0.67 -2.56 -5.59
CA LEU A 335 -1.75 -2.02 -6.40
C LEU A 335 -1.66 -0.50 -6.48
N GLY A 336 -1.28 0.13 -5.36
CA GLY A 336 -1.13 1.56 -5.25
C GLY A 336 -0.40 2.02 -3.98
N PHE A 337 -0.02 3.28 -4.00
CA PHE A 337 0.61 4.00 -2.90
C PHE A 337 0.09 5.43 -2.87
N SER A 338 -0.28 5.93 -1.67
CA SER A 338 -0.89 7.26 -1.51
C SER A 338 -0.39 7.92 -0.22
N PRO A 339 0.44 8.96 -0.29
CA PRO A 339 0.73 9.80 0.87
C PRO A 339 -0.53 10.55 1.34
N PHE A 340 -0.74 10.60 2.67
CA PHE A 340 -1.84 11.32 3.30
C PHE A 340 -1.57 12.82 3.41
N ALA A 341 -2.64 13.62 3.37
CA ALA A 341 -2.63 15.08 3.44
C ALA A 341 -1.66 15.73 2.43
N ILE A 342 -1.55 15.12 1.25
CA ILE A 342 -0.64 15.57 0.20
C ILE A 342 -1.00 16.99 -0.30
N ASP A 343 -2.24 17.41 -0.13
CA ASP A 343 -2.74 18.75 -0.43
C ASP A 343 -2.15 19.85 0.46
N GLN A 344 -1.70 19.48 1.67
CA GLN A 344 -1.10 20.38 2.65
C GLN A 344 0.41 20.26 2.76
N ALA A 345 1.00 19.24 2.12
CA ALA A 345 2.41 18.96 2.21
C ALA A 345 3.27 20.04 1.53
N ALA A 346 4.44 20.32 2.10
CA ALA A 346 5.40 21.25 1.52
C ALA A 346 5.97 20.71 0.19
N PRO A 347 6.40 21.58 -0.74
CA PRO A 347 7.02 21.15 -2.00
C PRO A 347 8.21 20.20 -1.81
N SER A 348 9.00 20.35 -0.74
CA SER A 348 10.11 19.44 -0.40
C SER A 348 9.64 18.04 -0.06
N GLU A 349 8.49 17.89 0.61
CA GLU A 349 7.90 16.60 0.99
C GLU A 349 7.27 15.88 -0.20
N THR A 350 6.69 16.63 -1.15
CA THR A 350 6.05 16.06 -2.34
C THR A 350 7.01 15.80 -3.50
N ALA A 351 8.20 16.42 -3.50
CA ALA A 351 9.16 16.30 -4.59
C ALA A 351 9.57 14.84 -4.85
N SER A 352 9.89 14.09 -3.80
CA SER A 352 10.35 12.70 -3.93
C SER A 352 9.28 11.78 -4.51
N VAL A 353 8.03 11.92 -4.08
CA VAL A 353 6.93 11.11 -4.60
C VAL A 353 6.60 11.48 -6.05
N THR A 354 6.69 12.76 -6.42
CA THR A 354 6.50 13.23 -7.80
C THR A 354 7.52 12.62 -8.76
N GLU A 355 8.80 12.58 -8.36
CA GLU A 355 9.87 11.96 -9.14
C GLU A 355 9.74 10.43 -9.18
N ALA A 356 9.46 9.79 -8.06
CA ALA A 356 9.23 8.34 -8.01
C ALA A 356 8.05 7.93 -8.91
N TYR A 357 6.94 8.67 -8.89
CA TYR A 357 5.78 8.39 -9.73
C TYR A 357 6.09 8.53 -11.22
N ASN A 358 6.98 9.46 -11.57
CA ASN A 358 7.49 9.56 -12.93
C ASN A 358 8.27 8.30 -13.34
N LEU A 359 9.17 7.81 -12.48
CA LEU A 359 9.93 6.58 -12.73
C LEU A 359 9.03 5.34 -12.80
N ILE A 360 8.11 5.19 -11.84
CA ILE A 360 7.17 4.07 -11.80
C ILE A 360 6.32 4.03 -13.08
N ARG A 361 5.80 5.18 -13.52
CA ARG A 361 5.04 5.27 -14.78
C ARG A 361 5.86 4.80 -15.98
N GLN A 362 7.13 5.16 -16.06
CA GLN A 362 8.03 4.74 -17.13
C GLN A 362 8.28 3.22 -17.09
N VAL A 363 8.55 2.66 -15.91
CA VAL A 363 8.72 1.21 -15.72
C VAL A 363 7.46 0.46 -16.17
N TYR A 364 6.28 0.91 -15.74
CA TYR A 364 5.02 0.27 -16.11
C TYR A 364 4.68 0.40 -17.59
N ALA A 365 5.00 1.52 -18.24
CA ALA A 365 4.83 1.70 -19.69
C ALA A 365 5.68 0.68 -20.48
N LEU A 366 6.92 0.43 -20.03
CA LEU A 366 7.78 -0.58 -20.63
C LEU A 366 7.26 -2.00 -20.41
N THR A 367 6.86 -2.32 -19.17
CA THR A 367 6.48 -3.68 -18.76
C THR A 367 5.09 -4.09 -19.26
N ALA A 368 4.19 -3.15 -19.55
CA ALA A 368 2.84 -3.43 -20.05
C ALA A 368 2.82 -4.26 -21.35
N ARG A 369 3.91 -4.24 -22.13
CA ARG A 369 4.05 -4.94 -23.40
C ARG A 369 4.88 -6.23 -23.32
N GLN A 370 5.40 -6.55 -22.16
CA GLN A 370 6.29 -7.68 -21.94
C GLN A 370 5.59 -8.74 -21.07
N LYS A 371 6.14 -9.96 -21.03
CA LYS A 371 5.73 -10.99 -20.06
C LYS A 371 6.00 -10.47 -18.64
N PRO A 372 5.31 -11.01 -17.62
CA PRO A 372 5.62 -10.66 -16.23
C PRO A 372 7.12 -10.72 -15.99
N LEU A 373 7.71 -9.59 -15.62
CA LEU A 373 9.15 -9.45 -15.35
C LEU A 373 9.42 -9.73 -13.87
N THR A 374 10.61 -10.21 -13.57
CA THR A 374 11.07 -10.30 -12.18
C THR A 374 11.45 -8.91 -11.70
N THR A 375 10.87 -8.51 -10.56
CA THR A 375 11.12 -7.21 -9.93
C THR A 375 11.55 -7.41 -8.49
N TYR A 376 12.39 -6.50 -8.01
CA TYR A 376 12.87 -6.45 -6.63
C TYR A 376 12.75 -5.01 -6.13
N GLY A 377 12.18 -4.83 -4.93
CA GLY A 377 12.15 -3.55 -4.24
C GLY A 377 13.37 -3.39 -3.34
N LEU A 378 13.99 -2.24 -3.42
CA LEU A 378 15.15 -1.87 -2.59
C LEU A 378 14.76 -0.69 -1.71
N LEU A 379 15.02 -0.81 -0.41
CA LEU A 379 14.83 0.28 0.56
C LEU A 379 15.89 0.15 1.65
N PHE A 380 16.72 1.16 1.77
CA PHE A 380 17.89 1.21 2.65
C PHE A 380 17.87 2.47 3.51
N ASP A 381 18.46 2.37 4.68
CA ASP A 381 18.68 3.47 5.61
C ASP A 381 20.07 3.34 6.28
N GLY A 382 20.29 4.03 7.40
CA GLY A 382 21.54 3.96 8.17
C GLY A 382 21.78 2.63 8.87
N GLU A 383 20.75 1.82 9.09
CA GLU A 383 20.81 0.53 9.79
C GLU A 383 20.74 -0.64 8.79
N ASP A 384 19.73 -0.65 7.93
CA ASP A 384 19.54 -1.67 6.88
C ASP A 384 20.16 -1.18 5.57
N ARG A 385 21.45 -1.45 5.42
CA ARG A 385 22.31 -0.80 4.41
C ARG A 385 22.48 -1.58 3.13
N GLU A 386 22.17 -2.89 3.12
CA GLU A 386 22.54 -3.79 2.02
C GLU A 386 21.56 -4.94 1.86
N ARG A 387 21.33 -5.36 0.62
CA ARG A 387 20.58 -6.56 0.24
C ARG A 387 21.32 -7.31 -0.86
N THR A 388 21.52 -8.62 -0.70
CA THR A 388 22.02 -9.50 -1.75
C THR A 388 20.86 -10.29 -2.38
N ILE A 389 20.79 -10.28 -3.70
CA ILE A 389 19.80 -10.97 -4.52
C ILE A 389 20.52 -12.01 -5.38
N ASP A 390 19.97 -13.22 -5.44
CA ASP A 390 20.42 -14.26 -6.38
C ASP A 390 19.39 -14.36 -7.52
N ASP A 391 19.77 -13.89 -8.69
CA ASP A 391 18.91 -13.82 -9.87
C ASP A 391 19.49 -14.66 -11.01
N GLU A 392 19.03 -15.91 -11.14
CA GLU A 392 19.44 -16.86 -12.20
C GLU A 392 20.96 -16.99 -12.40
N GLY A 393 21.72 -17.02 -11.32
CA GLY A 393 23.16 -17.19 -11.34
C GLY A 393 23.95 -15.88 -11.34
N VAL A 394 23.26 -14.76 -11.35
CA VAL A 394 23.83 -13.44 -11.07
C VAL A 394 23.60 -13.11 -9.61
N THR A 395 24.64 -12.85 -8.86
CA THR A 395 24.58 -12.33 -7.49
C THR A 395 24.64 -10.81 -7.56
N ILE A 396 23.53 -10.17 -7.19
CA ILE A 396 23.38 -8.70 -7.22
C ILE A 396 23.45 -8.21 -5.78
N THR A 397 24.48 -7.43 -5.44
CA THR A 397 24.57 -6.77 -4.13
C THR A 397 24.15 -5.33 -4.28
N CYS A 398 22.97 -5.01 -3.73
CA CYS A 398 22.42 -3.66 -3.71
C CYS A 398 22.63 -3.05 -2.33
N ARG A 399 23.02 -1.77 -2.26
CA ARG A 399 23.29 -1.10 -0.99
C ARG A 399 22.99 0.40 -1.05
N HIS A 400 22.88 1.00 0.12
CA HIS A 400 22.70 2.45 0.23
C HIS A 400 23.91 3.18 -0.38
N TYR A 401 23.66 4.31 -1.06
CA TYR A 401 24.71 5.09 -1.72
C TYR A 401 25.82 5.54 -0.75
N PHE A 402 25.49 5.89 0.49
CA PHE A 402 26.47 6.31 1.49
C PHE A 402 27.35 5.19 2.07
N THR A 403 27.20 3.97 1.62
CA THR A 403 28.23 2.94 1.84
C THR A 403 29.49 3.20 1.02
N LEU A 404 29.47 4.14 0.08
CA LEU A 404 30.61 4.59 -0.69
C LEU A 404 31.37 5.64 0.14
N PRO A 405 32.62 5.37 0.57
CA PRO A 405 33.31 6.18 1.59
C PRO A 405 33.77 7.55 1.09
N TRP A 406 33.79 7.79 -0.20
CA TRP A 406 34.25 9.05 -0.78
C TRP A 406 33.20 10.16 -0.84
N ASP A 407 31.93 9.90 -0.54
CA ASP A 407 30.93 10.95 -0.46
C ASP A 407 31.02 11.62 0.92
N PRO A 408 31.31 12.92 0.98
CA PRO A 408 31.46 13.62 2.27
C PRO A 408 30.21 13.54 3.18
N ARG A 409 29.03 13.37 2.58
CA ARG A 409 27.78 13.22 3.33
C ARG A 409 27.70 11.89 4.08
N ALA A 410 28.41 10.88 3.62
CA ALA A 410 28.46 9.56 4.26
C ALA A 410 29.18 9.57 5.61
N THR A 411 30.11 10.51 5.81
CA THR A 411 31.03 10.54 6.95
C THR A 411 30.71 11.61 7.98
N ASN A 412 29.85 12.57 7.68
CA ASN A 412 29.60 13.76 8.52
C ASN A 412 28.65 13.52 9.71
N GLY A 413 28.43 12.27 10.17
CA GLY A 413 27.65 11.95 11.38
C GLY A 413 26.16 12.30 11.30
N THR A 414 25.64 12.62 10.14
CA THR A 414 24.22 12.87 9.90
C THR A 414 23.45 11.58 9.72
N THR A 415 22.17 11.59 10.08
CA THR A 415 21.26 10.47 9.76
C THR A 415 21.18 10.29 8.24
N TRP A 416 21.40 9.08 7.77
CA TRP A 416 21.27 8.78 6.35
C TRP A 416 19.79 8.90 5.93
N PRO A 417 19.46 9.66 4.88
CA PRO A 417 18.13 9.61 4.29
C PRO A 417 17.89 8.22 3.70
N GLU A 418 16.63 7.80 3.57
CA GLU A 418 16.33 6.54 2.91
C GLU A 418 16.74 6.59 1.43
N GLY A 419 17.37 5.52 0.94
CA GLY A 419 17.62 5.26 -0.47
C GLY A 419 16.79 4.09 -0.95
N GLY A 420 16.26 4.15 -2.16
CA GLY A 420 15.43 3.05 -2.66
C GLY A 420 15.29 3.01 -4.17
N ALA A 421 14.94 1.83 -4.67
CA ALA A 421 14.79 1.61 -6.09
C ALA A 421 13.89 0.40 -6.40
N MET A 422 13.42 0.36 -7.64
CA MET A 422 12.98 -0.86 -8.31
C MET A 422 14.14 -1.39 -9.15
N LEU A 423 14.51 -2.66 -8.96
CA LEU A 423 15.40 -3.39 -9.85
C LEU A 423 14.55 -4.37 -10.66
N ILE A 424 14.61 -4.28 -11.97
CA ILE A 424 13.79 -5.08 -12.90
C ILE A 424 14.72 -5.86 -13.84
N ARG A 425 14.50 -7.18 -13.96
CA ARG A 425 15.17 -8.00 -14.94
C ARG A 425 14.40 -7.98 -16.26
N LEU A 426 15.03 -7.49 -17.33
CA LEU A 426 14.50 -7.51 -18.69
C LEU A 426 14.89 -8.80 -19.44
N GLY A 427 16.04 -9.38 -19.11
CA GLY A 427 16.57 -10.57 -19.73
C GLY A 427 17.82 -11.09 -19.05
N LYS A 428 18.43 -12.11 -19.60
CA LYS A 428 19.72 -12.58 -19.10
C LYS A 428 20.74 -11.46 -19.24
N TYR A 429 21.33 -11.02 -18.13
CA TYR A 429 22.31 -9.95 -18.09
C TYR A 429 21.80 -8.57 -18.53
N ASP A 430 20.50 -8.34 -18.42
CA ASP A 430 19.82 -7.11 -18.84
C ASP A 430 18.84 -6.64 -17.77
N TYR A 431 19.13 -5.46 -17.18
CA TYR A 431 18.42 -4.95 -16.01
C TYR A 431 18.05 -3.47 -16.16
N LEU A 432 16.99 -3.07 -15.48
CA LEU A 432 16.68 -1.67 -15.18
C LEU A 432 16.84 -1.42 -13.69
N LEU A 433 17.37 -0.25 -13.34
CA LEU A 433 17.42 0.27 -11.97
C LEU A 433 16.76 1.65 -11.97
N ALA A 434 15.59 1.76 -11.34
CA ALA A 434 14.81 2.99 -11.22
C ALA A 434 14.79 3.44 -9.77
N GLY A 435 15.40 4.58 -9.42
CA GLY A 435 15.45 4.98 -8.02
C GLY A 435 16.31 6.17 -7.68
N SER A 436 16.66 6.25 -6.38
CA SER A 436 17.51 7.27 -5.78
C SER A 436 18.30 6.69 -4.60
N GLY A 437 19.56 7.10 -4.43
CA GLY A 437 20.37 6.76 -3.26
C GLY A 437 20.85 5.30 -3.19
N VAL A 438 21.06 4.64 -4.33
CA VAL A 438 21.38 3.20 -4.40
C VAL A 438 22.60 2.90 -5.24
N VAL A 439 23.28 1.79 -4.89
CA VAL A 439 24.40 1.20 -5.63
C VAL A 439 24.06 -0.26 -5.90
N ALA A 440 24.39 -0.77 -7.09
CA ALA A 440 24.21 -2.18 -7.47
C ALA A 440 25.50 -2.75 -8.08
N ASP A 441 26.02 -3.81 -7.47
CA ASP A 441 27.17 -4.60 -7.92
C ASP A 441 26.68 -5.94 -8.48
N PHE A 442 27.24 -6.37 -9.59
CA PHE A 442 26.84 -7.60 -10.29
C PHE A 442 28.04 -8.55 -10.39
N LYS A 443 27.87 -9.77 -9.88
CA LYS A 443 28.91 -10.82 -9.89
C LYS A 443 28.33 -12.18 -10.18
N THR A 444 29.16 -13.12 -10.62
CA THR A 444 28.75 -14.51 -10.59
C THR A 444 28.77 -15.05 -9.15
N ARG A 445 28.06 -16.15 -8.91
CA ARG A 445 28.11 -16.84 -7.60
C ARG A 445 29.55 -17.25 -7.25
N ASP A 446 30.33 -17.68 -8.24
CA ASP A 446 31.70 -18.10 -8.03
C ASP A 446 32.61 -16.93 -7.65
N GLU A 447 32.43 -15.76 -8.28
CA GLU A 447 33.14 -14.54 -7.88
C GLU A 447 32.84 -14.15 -6.43
N LYS A 448 31.54 -14.14 -6.06
CA LYS A 448 31.14 -13.76 -4.70
C LYS A 448 31.70 -14.75 -3.67
N ARG A 449 31.65 -16.04 -3.97
CA ARG A 449 32.24 -17.08 -3.12
C ARG A 449 33.74 -16.92 -2.97
N TYR A 450 34.43 -16.62 -4.06
CA TYR A 450 35.89 -16.41 -4.05
C TYR A 450 36.29 -15.17 -3.24
N GLU A 451 35.53 -14.07 -3.36
CA GLU A 451 35.74 -12.86 -2.55
C GLU A 451 35.59 -13.12 -1.07
N ALA A 452 34.50 -13.81 -0.68
CA ALA A 452 34.27 -14.19 0.72
C ALA A 452 35.42 -15.04 1.31
N LEU A 453 35.99 -15.95 0.51
CA LEU A 453 37.14 -16.74 0.92
C LEU A 453 38.42 -15.88 1.07
N ARG A 454 38.60 -14.86 0.23
CA ARG A 454 39.70 -13.91 0.34
C ARG A 454 39.57 -12.98 1.54
N GLU A 455 38.39 -12.46 1.79
CA GLU A 455 38.11 -11.55 2.92
C GLU A 455 38.30 -12.28 4.26
N GLY A 456 37.90 -13.54 4.37
CA GLY A 456 38.11 -14.36 5.56
C GLY A 456 39.61 -14.65 5.87
N ASN A 457 40.48 -14.49 4.86
CA ASN A 457 41.94 -14.71 4.96
C ASN A 457 42.76 -13.41 4.99
N SER A 458 42.14 -12.23 4.86
CA SER A 458 42.85 -10.95 4.88
C SER A 458 42.80 -10.33 6.29
N THR A 459 43.96 -10.08 6.88
CA THR A 459 44.07 -9.12 7.99
C THR A 459 43.60 -7.75 7.50
N LYS A 460 42.72 -7.10 8.27
CA LYS A 460 42.22 -5.75 7.97
C LYS A 460 43.40 -4.83 7.71
N LYS A 461 43.52 -4.28 6.49
CA LYS A 461 44.48 -3.23 6.19
C LYS A 461 44.08 -2.00 6.97
N GLN A 462 44.97 -1.49 7.82
CA GLN A 462 44.83 -0.13 8.36
C GLN A 462 45.03 0.85 7.20
N LEU A 463 44.09 1.76 7.04
CA LEU A 463 44.25 2.90 6.13
C LEU A 463 44.97 4.02 6.88
N GLY A 464 45.98 4.61 6.27
CA GLY A 464 46.59 5.84 6.77
C GLY A 464 45.61 7.01 6.76
N GLU A 465 45.95 8.11 7.43
CA GLU A 465 45.13 9.34 7.48
C GLU A 465 44.86 9.93 6.08
N ASP A 466 45.67 9.59 5.09
CA ASP A 466 45.50 9.97 3.68
C ASP A 466 44.57 9.04 2.88
N GLY A 467 43.99 8.04 3.53
CA GLY A 467 43.08 7.07 2.90
C GLY A 467 43.75 5.99 2.06
N PHE A 468 45.11 5.94 2.02
CA PHE A 468 45.87 4.91 1.35
C PHE A 468 46.28 3.80 2.32
N ALA A 469 46.40 2.56 1.81
CA ALA A 469 46.88 1.45 2.61
C ALA A 469 48.38 1.63 2.91
N GLU A 470 48.76 1.64 4.19
CA GLU A 470 50.18 1.70 4.55
C GLU A 470 50.94 0.53 4.00
N ALA A 471 52.00 0.83 3.25
CA ALA A 471 52.93 -0.14 2.70
C ALA A 471 53.92 -0.61 3.77
N GLY A 472 53.51 -1.41 4.73
CA GLY A 472 54.36 -1.83 5.82
C GLY A 472 53.95 -3.06 6.61
N GLY A 473 52.75 -3.59 6.37
CA GLY A 473 52.32 -4.85 6.99
C GLY A 473 52.93 -6.05 6.25
N SER A 474 53.55 -6.96 6.98
CA SER A 474 54.05 -8.24 6.47
C SER A 474 53.06 -8.87 5.48
N GLN A 475 53.48 -9.07 4.23
CA GLN A 475 52.74 -9.85 3.25
C GLN A 475 52.63 -11.28 3.77
N GLN A 476 51.61 -11.57 4.57
CA GLN A 476 51.18 -12.96 4.71
C GLN A 476 50.69 -13.42 3.35
N ALA A 477 51.23 -14.52 2.89
CA ALA A 477 50.94 -15.13 1.60
C ALA A 477 49.41 -15.19 1.39
N VAL A 478 48.93 -14.42 0.43
CA VAL A 478 47.56 -14.56 -0.08
C VAL A 478 47.43 -16.02 -0.50
N SER A 479 46.53 -16.77 0.11
CA SER A 479 46.31 -18.18 -0.22
C SER A 479 46.21 -18.31 -1.75
N SER A 480 46.94 -19.28 -2.31
CA SER A 480 47.08 -19.56 -3.75
C SER A 480 45.78 -20.07 -4.41
N VAL A 481 44.63 -19.70 -3.89
CA VAL A 481 43.33 -20.03 -4.49
C VAL A 481 43.17 -19.19 -5.76
N SER A 482 43.44 -19.78 -6.90
CA SER A 482 43.20 -19.14 -8.19
C SER A 482 41.71 -19.22 -8.53
N PHE A 483 41.11 -18.08 -8.89
CA PHE A 483 39.75 -18.05 -9.44
C PHE A 483 39.77 -18.62 -10.87
N LYS A 484 38.95 -19.65 -11.12
CA LYS A 484 38.82 -20.30 -12.44
C LYS A 484 37.43 -20.16 -13.06
N GLY A 485 36.56 -19.39 -12.44
CA GLY A 485 35.18 -19.17 -12.90
C GLY A 485 35.07 -18.05 -13.93
N ARG A 486 33.86 -17.88 -14.48
CA ARG A 486 33.51 -16.70 -15.27
C ARG A 486 33.23 -15.51 -14.35
N ARG A 487 33.59 -14.34 -14.83
CA ARG A 487 33.29 -13.05 -14.18
C ARG A 487 32.21 -12.30 -14.94
N LEU A 488 31.57 -11.37 -14.28
CA LEU A 488 30.68 -10.40 -14.91
C LEU A 488 31.32 -9.02 -14.95
N GLY A 489 31.16 -8.36 -16.10
CA GLY A 489 31.50 -6.97 -16.29
C GLY A 489 30.29 -6.15 -16.73
N LEU A 490 30.35 -4.84 -16.51
CA LEU A 490 29.36 -3.91 -17.04
C LEU A 490 29.62 -3.65 -18.52
N LEU A 491 28.76 -4.14 -19.40
CA LEU A 491 28.81 -3.83 -20.84
C LEU A 491 28.41 -2.38 -21.08
N SER A 492 27.34 -1.94 -20.40
CA SER A 492 26.91 -0.54 -20.40
C SER A 492 26.02 -0.22 -19.19
N VAL A 493 26.10 1.02 -18.75
CA VAL A 493 25.16 1.63 -17.81
C VAL A 493 24.65 2.91 -18.45
N ASP A 494 23.45 2.86 -18.99
CA ASP A 494 22.86 3.94 -19.78
C ASP A 494 21.72 4.60 -18.99
N GLU A 495 21.77 5.92 -18.85
CA GLU A 495 20.61 6.68 -18.37
C GLU A 495 19.60 6.77 -19.51
N VAL A 496 18.37 6.37 -19.23
CA VAL A 496 17.32 6.24 -20.24
C VAL A 496 16.03 6.90 -19.76
N GLU A 497 15.14 7.15 -20.70
CA GLU A 497 13.75 7.56 -20.47
C GLU A 497 12.83 6.64 -21.26
N VAL A 498 11.67 6.29 -20.68
CA VAL A 498 10.67 5.46 -21.35
C VAL A 498 9.43 6.29 -21.65
N GLY A 499 9.06 6.34 -22.92
CA GLY A 499 7.85 7.00 -23.38
C GLY A 499 6.57 6.26 -22.99
N PRO A 500 5.40 6.92 -23.11
CA PRO A 500 4.10 6.30 -22.84
C PRO A 500 3.80 5.07 -23.73
N ASP A 501 4.45 5.00 -24.89
CA ASP A 501 4.37 3.90 -25.83
C ASP A 501 5.30 2.71 -25.46
N GLY A 502 6.03 2.80 -24.34
CA GLY A 502 7.00 1.82 -23.89
C GLY A 502 8.33 1.84 -24.66
N SER A 503 8.54 2.80 -25.54
CA SER A 503 9.84 2.96 -26.23
C SER A 503 10.88 3.54 -25.28
N MET A 504 12.07 2.94 -25.27
CA MET A 504 13.20 3.40 -24.46
C MET A 504 14.08 4.35 -25.28
N ARG A 505 14.31 5.54 -24.74
CA ARG A 505 15.19 6.56 -25.33
C ARG A 505 16.47 6.68 -24.51
N PHE A 506 17.59 6.56 -25.18
CA PHE A 506 18.92 6.81 -24.60
C PHE A 506 19.09 8.31 -24.29
N LEU A 507 19.60 8.61 -23.10
CA LEU A 507 19.96 9.97 -22.69
C LEU A 507 21.47 10.17 -22.67
N ARG A 508 22.17 9.32 -21.88
CA ARG A 508 23.64 9.35 -21.82
C ARG A 508 24.18 8.03 -21.30
N ARG A 509 25.46 7.77 -21.57
CA ARG A 509 26.20 6.66 -20.99
C ARG A 509 26.92 7.08 -19.72
N ASN A 510 26.69 6.32 -18.66
CA ASN A 510 27.45 6.41 -17.43
C ASN A 510 28.65 5.46 -17.52
N ASN A 511 29.87 6.00 -17.45
CA ASN A 511 31.10 5.22 -17.47
C ASN A 511 32.19 5.94 -16.64
N GLY A 512 33.37 5.34 -16.48
CA GLY A 512 34.45 5.92 -15.72
C GLY A 512 34.06 6.17 -14.27
N ASP A 513 34.08 7.43 -13.86
CA ASP A 513 33.78 7.83 -12.48
C ASP A 513 32.35 7.48 -12.03
N GLN A 514 31.35 7.54 -12.94
CA GLN A 514 29.96 7.21 -12.62
C GLN A 514 29.74 5.74 -12.29
N THR A 515 30.63 4.85 -12.78
CA THR A 515 30.58 3.41 -12.51
C THR A 515 31.77 2.93 -11.68
N HIS A 516 32.60 3.83 -11.16
CA HIS A 516 33.85 3.50 -10.51
C HIS A 516 34.70 2.56 -11.36
N GLN A 517 34.99 2.99 -12.60
CA GLN A 517 35.72 2.25 -13.65
C GLN A 517 35.11 0.87 -13.93
N GLY A 518 33.78 0.82 -14.08
CA GLY A 518 33.07 -0.41 -14.47
C GLY A 518 32.78 -1.39 -13.34
N ARG A 519 32.84 -0.95 -12.06
CA ARG A 519 32.65 -1.85 -10.91
C ARG A 519 31.18 -1.95 -10.48
N HIS A 520 30.40 -0.85 -10.55
CA HIS A 520 29.00 -0.85 -10.12
C HIS A 520 28.16 0.18 -10.87
N ALA A 521 26.86 -0.04 -10.92
CA ALA A 521 25.87 0.99 -11.25
C ALA A 521 25.45 1.75 -9.99
N ARG A 522 25.25 3.08 -10.08
CA ARG A 522 24.85 3.89 -8.92
C ARG A 522 23.99 5.08 -9.28
N ILE A 523 23.15 5.46 -8.34
CA ILE A 523 22.35 6.68 -8.37
C ILE A 523 22.59 7.39 -7.04
N SER A 524 23.02 8.66 -7.09
CA SER A 524 23.30 9.44 -5.87
C SER A 524 22.01 9.75 -5.10
N VAL A 525 22.15 9.99 -3.80
CA VAL A 525 21.05 10.48 -2.96
C VAL A 525 20.55 11.83 -3.49
N GLY A 526 19.24 11.93 -3.72
CA GLY A 526 18.57 13.11 -4.26
C GLY A 526 18.54 13.18 -5.79
N GLU A 527 19.24 12.30 -6.50
CA GLU A 527 19.07 12.11 -7.95
C GLU A 527 18.03 11.00 -8.20
N TRP A 528 17.16 11.23 -9.17
CA TRP A 528 16.13 10.27 -9.59
C TRP A 528 16.39 9.86 -11.03
N LYS A 529 16.73 8.59 -11.23
CA LYS A 529 17.18 8.09 -12.53
C LYS A 529 16.61 6.72 -12.86
N LEU A 530 16.48 6.47 -14.16
CA LEU A 530 16.26 5.15 -14.74
C LEU A 530 17.53 4.75 -15.47
N LEU A 531 18.21 3.72 -14.96
CA LEU A 531 19.41 3.18 -15.56
C LEU A 531 19.11 1.85 -16.26
N HIS A 532 19.51 1.73 -17.52
CA HIS A 532 19.54 0.48 -18.27
C HIS A 532 20.95 -0.13 -18.14
N ILE A 533 21.06 -1.29 -17.51
CA ILE A 533 22.29 -1.95 -17.15
C ILE A 533 22.41 -3.23 -17.96
N ARG A 534 23.45 -3.34 -18.77
CA ARG A 534 23.76 -4.56 -19.52
C ARG A 534 25.10 -5.12 -19.05
N LEU A 535 25.13 -6.44 -18.88
CA LEU A 535 26.29 -7.16 -18.40
C LEU A 535 26.87 -8.04 -19.52
N TYR A 536 28.12 -8.48 -19.33
CA TYR A 536 28.75 -9.51 -20.14
C TYR A 536 29.59 -10.41 -19.24
N ASP A 537 29.79 -11.66 -19.64
CA ASP A 537 30.67 -12.58 -18.96
C ASP A 537 32.04 -12.67 -19.68
N TYR A 538 33.12 -12.85 -18.92
CA TYR A 538 34.50 -12.97 -19.43
C TYR A 538 35.34 -13.90 -18.57
#